data_f23022819c9823b0b810b726c91faac8
#
_entry.id   f23022819c9823b0b810b726c91faac8
#
_cell.length_a   1.000
_cell.length_b   1.000
_cell.length_c   1.000
_cell.angle_alpha   90.00
_cell.angle_beta   90.00
_cell.angle_gamma   90.00
#
_symmetry.space_group_name_H-M   'P 1'
#
loop_
_entity.id
_entity.type
_entity.pdbx_description
1 polymer ?
#
loop_
_entity_poly.entity_id
_entity_poly.type
_entity_poly.pdbx_seq_one_letter_code
_entity_poly.pdbx_strand_id
1 'polypeptide(L)'
;VMEAWAGLGYYSRARNLVRGARAVVAAGGAMPGDASGLRALPGIGAYTAGAIASIAYGQRAPLVDGNVARVLARVRGIEDDVKATAGQRRVWAEAEALMAALPDDRAPGELKQGLMELGATVCTPTSPACLTCPISGPCVAARTGRQTELPVLPRRKRPDELAAITEVALWIERRGKVLVGRRLAGGLYGGLWELPQGDDGAAAARAVGLTLRGVPEVRGHHRQVLSHRRLELTLASATATGRARIAAGRYDALKWVDVTRIDTLALSSATAALLAHRPSLGKARAPR
;
A
#
# COMPACT_ATOMS: atom_id res chain seq x y z
N VAL A 1 9.71 -2.13 -13.09
CA VAL A 1 8.82 -1.29 -12.25
C VAL A 1 8.76 -1.83 -10.82
N MET A 2 8.47 -3.13 -10.61
CA MET A 2 8.35 -3.68 -9.24
C MET A 2 9.66 -3.56 -8.45
N GLU A 3 10.82 -3.79 -9.07
CA GLU A 3 12.14 -3.62 -8.44
C GLU A 3 12.39 -2.16 -8.02
N ALA A 4 12.10 -1.20 -8.92
CA ALA A 4 12.23 0.22 -8.61
C ALA A 4 11.18 0.73 -7.58
N TRP A 5 10.11 -0.06 -7.32
CA TRP A 5 9.07 0.25 -6.34
C TRP A 5 9.32 -0.41 -4.98
N ALA A 6 10.36 -1.25 -4.87
CA ALA A 6 10.65 -1.97 -3.63
C ALA A 6 10.84 -1.00 -2.45
N GLY A 7 10.24 -1.31 -1.32
CA GLY A 7 10.28 -0.47 -0.12
C GLY A 7 9.21 0.62 -0.03
N LEU A 8 8.58 1.06 -1.13
CA LEU A 8 7.57 2.13 -1.11
C LEU A 8 6.18 1.68 -0.59
N GLY A 9 5.94 0.38 -0.44
CA GLY A 9 4.64 -0.16 -0.04
C GLY A 9 3.56 -0.01 -1.11
N TYR A 10 2.32 -0.39 -0.76
CA TYR A 10 1.16 -0.31 -1.66
C TYR A 10 1.44 -0.82 -3.09
N TYR A 11 2.05 -1.97 -3.20
CA TYR A 11 2.55 -2.58 -4.44
C TYR A 11 1.49 -2.81 -5.53
N SER A 12 0.20 -2.81 -5.14
CA SER A 12 -0.91 -2.78 -6.09
C SER A 12 -0.86 -1.56 -7.01
N ARG A 13 -0.34 -0.42 -6.53
CA ARG A 13 -0.19 0.80 -7.35
C ARG A 13 0.81 0.57 -8.47
N ALA A 14 1.97 -0.03 -8.20
CA ALA A 14 2.96 -0.35 -9.22
C ALA A 14 2.41 -1.32 -10.28
N ARG A 15 1.70 -2.37 -9.85
CA ARG A 15 1.05 -3.31 -10.77
C ARG A 15 -0.02 -2.62 -11.62
N ASN A 16 -0.85 -1.80 -11.00
CA ASN A 16 -1.90 -1.06 -11.69
C ASN A 16 -1.32 -0.03 -12.66
N LEU A 17 -0.22 0.65 -12.32
CA LEU A 17 0.49 1.54 -13.23
C LEU A 17 0.90 0.82 -14.52
N VAL A 18 1.50 -0.37 -14.40
CA VAL A 18 1.90 -1.17 -15.57
C VAL A 18 0.67 -1.63 -16.37
N ARG A 19 -0.39 -2.07 -15.68
CA ARG A 19 -1.63 -2.50 -16.36
C ARG A 19 -2.32 -1.34 -17.07
N GLY A 20 -2.40 -0.18 -16.43
CA GLY A 20 -2.95 1.04 -17.01
C GLY A 20 -2.17 1.49 -18.25
N ALA A 21 -0.84 1.54 -18.16
CA ALA A 21 0.02 1.90 -19.30
C ALA A 21 -0.16 0.94 -20.48
N ARG A 22 -0.24 -0.38 -20.22
CA ARG A 22 -0.51 -1.38 -21.27
C ARG A 22 -1.89 -1.20 -21.90
N ALA A 23 -2.90 -0.87 -21.10
CA ALA A 23 -4.25 -0.62 -21.61
C ALA A 23 -4.29 0.62 -22.52
N VAL A 24 -3.60 1.70 -22.15
CA VAL A 24 -3.47 2.90 -22.98
C VAL A 24 -2.77 2.57 -24.29
N VAL A 25 -1.67 1.85 -24.27
CA VAL A 25 -0.95 1.43 -25.50
C VAL A 25 -1.85 0.57 -26.40
N ALA A 26 -2.59 -0.39 -25.81
CA ALA A 26 -3.51 -1.25 -26.56
C ALA A 26 -4.68 -0.47 -27.17
N ALA A 27 -5.05 0.65 -26.59
CA ALA A 27 -6.11 1.55 -27.09
C ALA A 27 -5.61 2.62 -28.08
N GLY A 28 -4.38 2.51 -28.57
CA GLY A 28 -3.82 3.45 -29.55
C GLY A 28 -2.83 4.48 -28.99
N GLY A 29 -2.44 4.36 -27.71
CA GLY A 29 -1.38 5.14 -27.07
C GLY A 29 -1.80 6.52 -26.53
N ALA A 30 -3.01 6.99 -26.83
CA ALA A 30 -3.52 8.26 -26.32
C ALA A 30 -4.15 8.09 -24.93
N MET A 31 -3.76 8.94 -23.98
CA MET A 31 -4.38 8.97 -22.66
C MET A 31 -5.75 9.68 -22.75
N PRO A 32 -6.86 9.10 -22.20
CA PRO A 32 -8.13 9.82 -22.14
C PRO A 32 -8.00 11.13 -21.36
N GLY A 33 -8.63 12.20 -21.85
CA GLY A 33 -8.60 13.52 -21.22
C GLY A 33 -9.75 13.78 -20.25
N ASP A 34 -10.78 12.92 -20.23
CA ASP A 34 -11.95 13.07 -19.38
C ASP A 34 -11.99 12.03 -18.24
N ALA A 35 -12.72 12.37 -17.17
CA ALA A 35 -12.76 11.51 -15.96
C ALA A 35 -13.40 10.14 -16.23
N SER A 36 -14.31 10.02 -17.18
CA SER A 36 -14.99 8.76 -17.53
C SER A 36 -14.02 7.79 -18.21
N GLY A 37 -13.36 8.26 -19.26
CA GLY A 37 -12.33 7.48 -19.98
C GLY A 37 -11.15 7.09 -19.08
N LEU A 38 -10.71 8.02 -18.22
CA LEU A 38 -9.68 7.72 -17.23
C LEU A 38 -10.09 6.62 -16.25
N ARG A 39 -11.34 6.62 -15.77
CA ARG A 39 -11.86 5.59 -14.84
C ARG A 39 -11.96 4.19 -15.47
N ALA A 40 -12.05 4.10 -16.79
CA ALA A 40 -12.05 2.83 -17.49
C ALA A 40 -10.66 2.14 -17.46
N LEU A 41 -9.59 2.90 -17.17
CA LEU A 41 -8.24 2.36 -17.11
C LEU A 41 -7.98 1.57 -15.80
N PRO A 42 -7.26 0.44 -15.86
CA PRO A 42 -6.92 -0.36 -14.70
C PRO A 42 -6.18 0.44 -13.63
N GLY A 43 -6.73 0.46 -12.42
CA GLY A 43 -6.11 1.11 -11.25
C GLY A 43 -6.37 2.61 -11.13
N ILE A 44 -7.16 3.19 -12.02
CA ILE A 44 -7.61 4.58 -11.92
C ILE A 44 -9.00 4.60 -11.29
N GLY A 45 -9.06 4.99 -10.01
CA GLY A 45 -10.31 5.21 -9.28
C GLY A 45 -10.86 6.63 -9.49
N ALA A 46 -12.02 6.92 -8.91
CA ALA A 46 -12.69 8.23 -9.01
C ALA A 46 -11.75 9.39 -8.61
N TYR A 47 -11.00 9.25 -7.50
CA TYR A 47 -10.02 10.24 -7.07
C TYR A 47 -8.94 10.49 -8.12
N THR A 48 -8.27 9.44 -8.60
CA THR A 48 -7.17 9.57 -9.57
C THR A 48 -7.66 10.12 -10.90
N ALA A 49 -8.84 9.68 -11.37
CA ALA A 49 -9.45 10.19 -12.59
C ALA A 49 -9.79 11.70 -12.47
N GLY A 50 -10.40 12.11 -11.36
CA GLY A 50 -10.68 13.51 -11.09
C GLY A 50 -9.43 14.36 -10.98
N ALA A 51 -8.37 13.85 -10.38
CA ALA A 51 -7.08 14.54 -10.30
C ALA A 51 -6.46 14.74 -11.68
N ILE A 52 -6.32 13.67 -12.46
CA ILE A 52 -5.74 13.76 -13.81
C ILE A 52 -6.58 14.67 -14.70
N ALA A 53 -7.90 14.47 -14.75
CA ALA A 53 -8.79 15.27 -15.59
C ALA A 53 -8.73 16.77 -15.24
N SER A 54 -8.67 17.11 -13.95
CA SER A 54 -8.66 18.53 -13.55
C SER A 54 -7.28 19.18 -13.64
N ILE A 55 -6.22 18.48 -13.25
CA ILE A 55 -4.87 19.05 -13.17
C ILE A 55 -4.17 19.05 -14.55
N ALA A 56 -4.28 17.95 -15.28
CA ALA A 56 -3.60 17.79 -16.57
C ALA A 56 -4.44 18.25 -17.76
N TYR A 57 -5.77 18.18 -17.67
CA TYR A 57 -6.67 18.48 -18.79
C TYR A 57 -7.64 19.64 -18.51
N GLY A 58 -7.53 20.32 -17.37
CA GLY A 58 -8.35 21.49 -17.04
C GLY A 58 -9.86 21.20 -16.89
N GLN A 59 -10.24 19.96 -16.73
CA GLN A 59 -11.65 19.54 -16.62
C GLN A 59 -12.23 19.89 -15.25
N ARG A 60 -13.50 20.30 -15.21
CA ARG A 60 -14.25 20.50 -13.94
C ARG A 60 -14.68 19.17 -13.31
N ALA A 61 -13.73 18.22 -13.21
CA ALA A 61 -13.99 16.91 -12.64
C ALA A 61 -13.78 16.92 -11.12
N PRO A 62 -14.71 16.49 -10.25
CA PRO A 62 -14.51 16.48 -8.82
C PRO A 62 -13.43 15.46 -8.39
N LEU A 63 -12.75 15.71 -7.27
CA LEU A 63 -11.91 14.74 -6.61
C LEU A 63 -12.10 14.82 -5.10
N VAL A 64 -12.03 13.69 -4.43
CA VAL A 64 -12.06 13.59 -2.98
C VAL A 64 -11.02 12.58 -2.53
N ASP A 65 -10.02 13.05 -1.80
CA ASP A 65 -9.10 12.22 -1.02
C ASP A 65 -9.38 12.40 0.48
N GLY A 66 -8.54 11.82 1.34
CA GLY A 66 -8.71 11.96 2.79
C GLY A 66 -8.53 13.40 3.30
N ASN A 67 -7.70 14.21 2.63
CA ASN A 67 -7.49 15.61 2.98
C ASN A 67 -8.69 16.46 2.56
N VAL A 68 -9.13 16.34 1.32
CA VAL A 68 -10.29 17.05 0.79
C VAL A 68 -11.56 16.67 1.56
N ALA A 69 -11.77 15.38 1.86
CA ALA A 69 -12.90 14.93 2.67
C ALA A 69 -12.92 15.59 4.05
N ARG A 70 -11.77 15.70 4.70
CA ARG A 70 -11.65 16.38 6.00
C ARG A 70 -11.94 17.86 5.91
N VAL A 71 -11.37 18.55 4.92
CA VAL A 71 -11.60 19.98 4.70
C VAL A 71 -13.07 20.23 4.46
N LEU A 72 -13.71 19.53 3.52
CA LEU A 72 -15.13 19.69 3.18
C LEU A 72 -16.04 19.35 4.36
N ALA A 73 -15.76 18.28 5.09
CA ALA A 73 -16.54 17.91 6.27
C ALA A 73 -16.51 19.01 7.33
N ARG A 74 -15.35 19.62 7.58
CA ARG A 74 -15.21 20.73 8.54
C ARG A 74 -15.85 22.01 8.03
N VAL A 75 -15.62 22.37 6.78
CA VAL A 75 -16.17 23.61 6.18
C VAL A 75 -17.70 23.57 6.15
N ARG A 76 -18.28 22.44 5.80
CA ARG A 76 -19.73 22.25 5.64
C ARG A 76 -20.42 21.68 6.88
N GLY A 77 -19.68 21.28 7.92
CA GLY A 77 -20.24 20.67 9.13
C GLY A 77 -20.87 19.30 8.84
N ILE A 78 -20.27 18.47 7.98
CA ILE A 78 -20.79 17.14 7.66
C ILE A 78 -20.58 16.21 8.86
N GLU A 79 -21.67 15.73 9.42
CA GLU A 79 -21.69 14.86 10.62
C GLU A 79 -21.80 13.37 10.29
N ASP A 80 -22.00 13.04 9.01
CA ASP A 80 -21.95 11.64 8.59
C ASP A 80 -20.52 11.11 8.63
N ASP A 81 -20.37 9.81 8.93
CA ASP A 81 -19.08 9.13 8.76
C ASP A 81 -18.61 9.21 7.31
N VAL A 82 -17.57 9.98 7.05
CA VAL A 82 -17.05 10.24 5.70
C VAL A 82 -16.49 8.98 5.00
N LYS A 83 -16.38 7.85 5.70
CA LYS A 83 -16.03 6.56 5.11
C LYS A 83 -17.25 5.68 4.82
N ALA A 84 -18.39 5.96 5.42
CA ALA A 84 -19.65 5.31 5.11
C ALA A 84 -20.22 5.84 3.79
N THR A 85 -21.05 5.05 3.12
CA THR A 85 -21.61 5.38 1.79
C THR A 85 -22.37 6.71 1.79
N ALA A 86 -23.13 7.01 2.87
CA ALA A 86 -23.87 8.26 3.00
C ALA A 86 -22.93 9.47 3.08
N GLY A 87 -21.94 9.42 3.98
CA GLY A 87 -20.96 10.49 4.16
C GLY A 87 -20.10 10.70 2.91
N GLN A 88 -19.67 9.62 2.26
CA GLN A 88 -18.97 9.72 0.98
C GLN A 88 -19.81 10.44 -0.08
N ARG A 89 -21.07 10.07 -0.24
CA ARG A 89 -21.97 10.76 -1.19
C ARG A 89 -22.08 12.25 -0.89
N ARG A 90 -22.22 12.64 0.37
CA ARG A 90 -22.30 14.07 0.75
C ARG A 90 -21.01 14.81 0.43
N VAL A 91 -19.85 14.26 0.81
CA VAL A 91 -18.55 14.90 0.50
C VAL A 91 -18.31 15.03 -1.00
N TRP A 92 -18.69 14.02 -1.80
CA TRP A 92 -18.57 14.07 -3.24
C TRP A 92 -19.53 15.13 -3.85
N ALA A 93 -20.78 15.23 -3.36
CA ALA A 93 -21.72 16.26 -3.79
C ALA A 93 -21.20 17.68 -3.51
N GLU A 94 -20.54 17.91 -2.36
CA GLU A 94 -19.90 19.19 -2.06
C GLU A 94 -18.72 19.48 -2.98
N ALA A 95 -17.94 18.46 -3.33
CA ALA A 95 -16.84 18.61 -4.28
C ALA A 95 -17.34 18.91 -5.71
N GLU A 96 -18.47 18.33 -6.11
CA GLU A 96 -19.17 18.62 -7.38
C GLU A 96 -19.71 20.05 -7.39
N ALA A 97 -20.38 20.48 -6.31
CA ALA A 97 -20.90 21.82 -6.17
C ALA A 97 -19.78 22.89 -6.24
N LEU A 98 -18.63 22.64 -5.62
CA LEU A 98 -17.47 23.51 -5.74
C LEU A 98 -16.96 23.62 -7.17
N MET A 99 -16.96 22.53 -7.93
CA MET A 99 -16.53 22.54 -9.33
C MET A 99 -17.53 23.28 -10.21
N ALA A 100 -18.84 23.13 -9.94
CA ALA A 100 -19.88 23.85 -10.65
C ALA A 100 -19.85 25.37 -10.38
N ALA A 101 -19.52 25.75 -9.13
CA ALA A 101 -19.44 27.15 -8.73
C ALA A 101 -18.12 27.86 -9.07
N LEU A 102 -17.14 27.11 -9.59
CA LEU A 102 -15.84 27.68 -9.92
C LEU A 102 -15.99 28.67 -11.09
N PRO A 103 -15.53 29.94 -10.98
CA PRO A 103 -15.53 30.88 -12.09
C PRO A 103 -14.74 30.36 -13.30
N ASP A 104 -15.12 30.79 -14.51
CA ASP A 104 -14.53 30.29 -15.77
C ASP A 104 -13.09 30.74 -15.96
N ASP A 105 -12.66 31.83 -15.32
CA ASP A 105 -11.31 32.34 -15.31
C ASP A 105 -10.36 31.61 -14.33
N ARG A 106 -10.87 30.64 -13.58
CA ARG A 106 -10.11 29.87 -12.59
C ARG A 106 -9.83 28.45 -13.05
N ALA A 107 -8.60 28.02 -12.86
CA ALA A 107 -8.18 26.67 -13.20
C ALA A 107 -8.71 25.63 -12.20
N PRO A 108 -9.48 24.62 -12.63
CA PRO A 108 -9.98 23.58 -11.72
C PRO A 108 -8.89 22.83 -10.97
N GLY A 109 -7.73 22.64 -11.60
CA GLY A 109 -6.57 21.99 -11.01
C GLY A 109 -5.99 22.76 -9.81
N GLU A 110 -5.95 24.11 -9.88
CA GLU A 110 -5.44 24.96 -8.79
C GLU A 110 -6.31 24.85 -7.52
N LEU A 111 -7.63 24.97 -7.66
CA LEU A 111 -8.55 24.80 -6.55
C LEU A 111 -8.35 23.45 -5.84
N LYS A 112 -8.13 22.39 -6.61
CA LYS A 112 -7.98 21.05 -6.05
C LYS A 112 -6.64 20.85 -5.37
N GLN A 113 -5.58 21.33 -5.98
CA GLN A 113 -4.26 21.31 -5.34
C GLN A 113 -4.30 22.14 -4.06
N GLY A 114 -4.92 23.32 -4.09
CA GLY A 114 -5.08 24.15 -2.89
C GLY A 114 -5.88 23.46 -1.77
N LEU A 115 -6.97 22.74 -2.09
CA LEU A 115 -7.73 21.97 -1.10
C LEU A 115 -6.93 20.81 -0.51
N MET A 116 -6.19 20.09 -1.33
CA MET A 116 -5.32 19.00 -0.86
C MET A 116 -4.21 19.53 0.03
N GLU A 117 -3.55 20.62 -0.38
CA GLU A 117 -2.48 21.28 0.38
C GLU A 117 -3.00 21.85 1.69
N LEU A 118 -4.11 22.56 1.65
CA LEU A 118 -4.77 23.08 2.87
C LEU A 118 -5.04 21.94 3.87
N GLY A 119 -5.53 20.80 3.37
CA GLY A 119 -5.72 19.62 4.20
C GLY A 119 -4.42 19.04 4.73
N ALA A 120 -3.35 19.03 3.95
CA ALA A 120 -2.08 18.46 4.36
C ALA A 120 -1.32 19.35 5.36
N THR A 121 -1.40 20.69 5.22
CA THR A 121 -0.52 21.63 5.93
C THR A 121 -1.23 22.43 7.03
N VAL A 122 -2.47 22.84 6.81
CA VAL A 122 -3.23 23.72 7.73
C VAL A 122 -4.37 22.98 8.42
N CYS A 123 -5.28 22.37 7.66
CA CYS A 123 -6.44 21.66 8.19
C CYS A 123 -6.07 20.22 8.56
N THR A 124 -5.09 20.05 9.43
CA THR A 124 -4.53 18.74 9.81
C THR A 124 -5.52 17.90 10.64
N PRO A 125 -5.35 16.56 10.74
CA PRO A 125 -6.27 15.68 11.46
C PRO A 125 -6.42 16.03 12.95
N THR A 126 -5.33 16.27 13.66
CA THR A 126 -5.31 16.36 15.12
C THR A 126 -5.15 17.79 15.64
N SER A 127 -4.42 18.64 14.94
CA SER A 127 -4.10 20.01 15.38
C SER A 127 -4.23 20.99 14.21
N PRO A 128 -5.45 21.28 13.75
CA PRO A 128 -5.65 22.22 12.65
C PRO A 128 -5.32 23.66 13.07
N ALA A 129 -4.57 24.37 12.23
CA ALA A 129 -4.15 25.75 12.44
C ALA A 129 -5.27 26.71 11.99
N CYS A 130 -6.41 26.69 12.69
CA CYS A 130 -7.61 27.46 12.29
C CYS A 130 -7.41 28.99 12.33
N LEU A 131 -6.54 29.49 13.19
CA LEU A 131 -6.26 30.94 13.31
C LEU A 131 -5.56 31.50 12.05
N THR A 132 -4.79 30.69 11.36
CA THR A 132 -4.10 31.07 10.11
C THR A 132 -4.76 30.51 8.85
N CYS A 133 -5.91 29.85 9.00
CA CYS A 133 -6.59 29.20 7.88
C CYS A 133 -7.30 30.26 7.01
N PRO A 134 -7.00 30.35 5.70
CA PRO A 134 -7.58 31.35 4.81
C PRO A 134 -9.10 31.21 4.60
N ILE A 135 -9.67 30.06 4.94
CA ILE A 135 -11.11 29.79 4.84
C ILE A 135 -11.75 29.54 6.21
N SER A 136 -11.18 30.09 7.29
CA SER A 136 -11.75 29.94 8.65
C SER A 136 -13.10 30.64 8.81
N GLY A 137 -13.31 31.79 8.15
CA GLY A 137 -14.54 32.57 8.25
C GLY A 137 -15.81 31.78 7.88
N PRO A 138 -15.92 31.19 6.71
CA PRO A 138 -17.08 30.37 6.33
C PRO A 138 -17.08 28.94 6.93
N CYS A 139 -16.01 28.53 7.64
CA CYS A 139 -15.87 27.17 8.16
C CYS A 139 -16.81 26.91 9.34
N VAL A 140 -17.78 26.00 9.18
CA VAL A 140 -18.71 25.62 10.25
C VAL A 140 -17.97 25.09 11.47
N ALA A 141 -17.02 24.16 11.29
CA ALA A 141 -16.28 23.57 12.40
C ALA A 141 -15.47 24.60 13.19
N ALA A 142 -14.84 25.58 12.52
CA ALA A 142 -14.09 26.64 13.19
C ALA A 142 -15.01 27.55 14.03
N ARG A 143 -16.18 27.93 13.49
CA ARG A 143 -17.15 28.77 14.19
C ARG A 143 -17.84 28.10 15.36
N THR A 144 -17.98 26.77 15.30
CA THR A 144 -18.67 25.98 16.34
C THR A 144 -17.71 25.26 17.29
N GLY A 145 -16.39 25.42 17.15
CA GLY A 145 -15.39 24.76 17.98
C GLY A 145 -15.24 23.25 17.73
N ARG A 146 -15.82 22.71 16.63
CA ARG A 146 -15.92 21.26 16.37
C ARG A 146 -14.84 20.70 15.43
N GLN A 147 -13.75 21.42 15.25
CA GLN A 147 -12.68 21.01 14.32
C GLN A 147 -11.95 19.70 14.72
N THR A 148 -12.05 19.28 15.97
CA THR A 148 -11.51 18.00 16.46
C THR A 148 -12.51 16.86 16.37
N GLU A 149 -13.81 17.16 16.30
CA GLU A 149 -14.88 16.16 16.14
C GLU A 149 -15.10 15.78 14.69
N LEU A 150 -14.85 16.73 13.77
CA LEU A 150 -15.04 16.54 12.33
C LEU A 150 -13.71 16.34 11.60
N PRO A 151 -13.67 15.46 10.59
CA PRO A 151 -14.76 14.59 10.12
C PRO A 151 -15.06 13.46 11.11
N VAL A 152 -16.31 13.02 11.16
CA VAL A 152 -16.66 11.77 11.84
C VAL A 152 -16.01 10.61 11.08
N LEU A 153 -15.29 9.78 11.80
CA LEU A 153 -14.58 8.62 11.29
C LEU A 153 -14.94 7.38 12.09
N PRO A 154 -14.98 6.19 11.47
CA PRO A 154 -15.19 4.97 12.21
C PRO A 154 -14.04 4.77 13.20
N ARG A 155 -14.35 4.16 14.35
CA ARG A 155 -13.33 3.79 15.32
C ARG A 155 -12.26 2.94 14.65
N ARG A 156 -11.01 3.34 14.79
CA ARG A 156 -9.90 2.49 14.37
C ARG A 156 -9.80 1.28 15.27
N LYS A 157 -9.74 0.10 14.68
CA LYS A 157 -9.42 -1.12 15.43
C LYS A 157 -8.02 -0.98 16.02
N ARG A 158 -7.88 -1.40 17.28
CA ARG A 158 -6.57 -1.51 17.92
C ARG A 158 -5.77 -2.67 17.30
N PRO A 159 -4.44 -2.69 17.40
CA PRO A 159 -3.61 -3.76 16.83
C PRO A 159 -4.02 -5.17 17.30
N ASP A 160 -4.47 -5.29 18.56
CA ASP A 160 -4.96 -6.54 19.16
C ASP A 160 -6.31 -7.00 18.60
N GLU A 161 -7.13 -6.08 18.10
CA GLU A 161 -8.42 -6.34 17.45
C GLU A 161 -8.28 -6.74 15.96
N LEU A 162 -7.08 -6.64 15.40
CA LEU A 162 -6.82 -7.00 14.01
C LEU A 162 -6.57 -8.51 13.87
N ALA A 163 -7.11 -9.09 12.79
CA ALA A 163 -6.81 -10.48 12.45
C ALA A 163 -5.30 -10.69 12.29
N ALA A 164 -4.76 -11.66 13.01
CA ALA A 164 -3.36 -12.03 12.93
C ALA A 164 -3.13 -12.98 11.74
N ILE A 165 -2.02 -12.77 11.04
CA ILE A 165 -1.40 -13.74 10.13
C ILE A 165 -0.11 -14.15 10.80
N THR A 166 -0.02 -15.40 11.25
CA THR A 166 1.19 -15.96 11.89
C THR A 166 1.80 -16.98 10.95
N GLU A 167 3.04 -16.75 10.55
CA GLU A 167 3.75 -17.64 9.62
C GLU A 167 5.22 -17.85 10.03
N VAL A 168 5.77 -18.97 9.61
CA VAL A 168 7.20 -19.29 9.72
C VAL A 168 7.86 -19.07 8.38
N ALA A 169 8.93 -18.28 8.36
CA ALA A 169 9.80 -18.07 7.22
C ALA A 169 11.08 -18.88 7.39
N LEU A 170 11.45 -19.68 6.41
CA LEU A 170 12.61 -20.56 6.48
C LEU A 170 13.84 -19.99 5.78
N TRP A 171 14.95 -19.86 6.51
CA TRP A 171 16.26 -19.70 5.94
C TRP A 171 16.83 -21.09 5.56
N ILE A 172 16.72 -21.42 4.28
CA ILE A 172 17.25 -22.68 3.74
C ILE A 172 18.43 -22.33 2.85
N GLU A 173 19.62 -22.67 3.30
CA GLU A 173 20.87 -22.36 2.61
C GLU A 173 21.52 -23.61 2.03
N ARG A 174 22.04 -23.50 0.81
CA ARG A 174 22.85 -24.53 0.15
C ARG A 174 23.99 -23.88 -0.62
N ARG A 175 25.22 -24.25 -0.30
CA ARG A 175 26.43 -23.78 -1.02
C ARG A 175 26.49 -22.26 -1.15
N GLY A 176 26.25 -21.52 -0.06
CA GLY A 176 26.29 -20.05 -0.01
C GLY A 176 25.12 -19.36 -0.71
N LYS A 177 24.06 -20.12 -1.08
CA LYS A 177 22.83 -19.57 -1.68
C LYS A 177 21.64 -19.89 -0.80
N VAL A 178 20.74 -18.93 -0.65
CA VAL A 178 19.47 -19.07 0.06
C VAL A 178 18.32 -19.20 -0.93
N LEU A 179 17.35 -20.05 -0.61
CA LEU A 179 16.15 -20.22 -1.42
C LEU A 179 15.15 -19.10 -1.15
N VAL A 180 14.64 -18.50 -2.21
CA VAL A 180 13.55 -17.51 -2.16
C VAL A 180 12.46 -17.88 -3.15
N GLY A 181 11.21 -17.51 -2.81
CA GLY A 181 10.05 -17.66 -3.66
C GLY A 181 9.46 -16.31 -4.01
N ARG A 182 9.02 -16.12 -5.26
CA ARG A 182 8.26 -14.94 -5.65
C ARG A 182 6.77 -15.25 -5.49
N ARG A 183 6.08 -14.44 -4.70
CA ARG A 183 4.64 -14.61 -4.45
C ARG A 183 3.84 -14.43 -5.73
N LEU A 184 2.79 -15.22 -5.88
CA LEU A 184 1.79 -15.05 -6.94
C LEU A 184 1.30 -13.60 -6.99
N ALA A 185 1.03 -13.12 -8.19
CA ALA A 185 0.44 -11.81 -8.39
C ALA A 185 -0.93 -11.72 -7.69
N GLY A 186 -1.16 -10.65 -6.95
CA GLY A 186 -2.35 -10.47 -6.13
C GLY A 186 -2.06 -10.68 -4.63
N GLY A 187 -3.04 -10.35 -3.78
CA GLY A 187 -2.91 -10.48 -2.33
C GLY A 187 -1.78 -9.65 -1.71
N LEU A 188 -1.51 -9.95 -0.44
CA LEU A 188 -0.45 -9.30 0.32
C LEU A 188 0.92 -9.64 -0.28
N TYR A 189 1.73 -8.62 -0.57
CA TYR A 189 3.08 -8.74 -1.12
C TYR A 189 3.20 -9.47 -2.47
N GLY A 190 2.10 -9.64 -3.23
CA GLY A 190 2.13 -10.31 -4.53
C GLY A 190 3.15 -9.73 -5.49
N GLY A 191 3.92 -10.61 -6.16
CA GLY A 191 5.00 -10.26 -7.08
C GLY A 191 6.34 -9.91 -6.43
N LEU A 192 6.43 -9.93 -5.09
CA LEU A 192 7.68 -9.73 -4.35
C LEU A 192 8.32 -11.06 -3.98
N TRP A 193 9.63 -11.01 -3.75
CA TRP A 193 10.40 -12.14 -3.26
C TRP A 193 10.34 -12.23 -1.74
N GLU A 194 10.30 -13.44 -1.21
CA GLU A 194 10.35 -13.73 0.20
C GLU A 194 11.07 -15.05 0.47
N LEU A 195 11.45 -15.29 1.71
CA LEU A 195 11.86 -16.62 2.16
C LEU A 195 10.66 -17.60 2.08
N PRO A 196 10.85 -18.91 1.90
CA PRO A 196 9.76 -19.86 1.97
C PRO A 196 8.95 -19.71 3.24
N GLN A 197 7.64 -19.48 3.14
CA GLN A 197 6.74 -19.21 4.26
C GLN A 197 5.55 -20.16 4.28
N GLY A 198 5.04 -20.42 5.48
CA GLY A 198 3.85 -21.23 5.74
C GLY A 198 3.42 -21.12 7.20
N ASP A 199 2.29 -21.73 7.54
CA ASP A 199 1.72 -21.72 8.90
C ASP A 199 2.69 -22.34 9.93
N ASP A 200 3.53 -23.26 9.45
CA ASP A 200 4.64 -23.85 10.20
C ASP A 200 5.85 -24.09 9.28
N GLY A 201 6.97 -24.55 9.86
CA GLY A 201 8.16 -24.84 9.09
C GLY A 201 7.97 -25.95 8.05
N ALA A 202 7.16 -26.96 8.32
CA ALA A 202 6.89 -28.04 7.39
C ALA A 202 6.04 -27.55 6.20
N ALA A 203 5.04 -26.73 6.45
CA ALA A 203 4.23 -26.09 5.42
C ALA A 203 5.09 -25.16 4.54
N ALA A 204 5.97 -24.36 5.15
CA ALA A 204 6.91 -23.49 4.44
C ALA A 204 7.84 -24.29 3.50
N ALA A 205 8.38 -25.41 3.97
CA ALA A 205 9.24 -26.29 3.14
C ALA A 205 8.43 -26.94 1.99
N ARG A 206 7.23 -27.44 2.30
CA ARG A 206 6.34 -28.05 1.28
C ARG A 206 5.96 -27.04 0.20
N ALA A 207 5.75 -25.76 0.55
CA ALA A 207 5.40 -24.70 -0.41
C ALA A 207 6.44 -24.55 -1.54
N VAL A 208 7.68 -24.97 -1.30
CA VAL A 208 8.79 -24.95 -2.27
C VAL A 208 9.27 -26.36 -2.68
N GLY A 209 8.47 -27.41 -2.39
CA GLY A 209 8.73 -28.78 -2.79
C GLY A 209 9.89 -29.45 -2.03
N LEU A 210 10.22 -28.96 -0.84
CA LEU A 210 11.27 -29.51 0.01
C LEU A 210 10.69 -30.25 1.22
N THR A 211 11.52 -31.13 1.81
CA THR A 211 11.24 -31.83 3.07
C THR A 211 12.28 -31.42 4.12
N LEU A 212 11.81 -31.01 5.29
CA LEU A 212 12.70 -30.64 6.39
C LEU A 212 13.50 -31.86 6.91
N ARG A 213 14.71 -31.58 7.36
CA ARG A 213 15.52 -32.50 8.20
C ARG A 213 15.69 -31.87 9.58
N GLY A 214 15.18 -32.54 10.60
CA GLY A 214 15.21 -32.04 11.96
C GLY A 214 14.26 -30.88 12.23
N VAL A 215 14.40 -30.28 13.40
CA VAL A 215 13.59 -29.14 13.84
C VAL A 215 14.25 -27.84 13.39
N PRO A 216 13.52 -26.91 12.76
CA PRO A 216 14.06 -25.60 12.43
C PRO A 216 14.47 -24.81 13.67
N GLU A 217 15.62 -24.16 13.60
CA GLU A 217 16.15 -23.33 14.68
C GLU A 217 15.63 -21.90 14.55
N VAL A 218 14.85 -21.43 15.53
CA VAL A 218 14.34 -20.05 15.56
C VAL A 218 15.48 -19.05 15.66
N ARG A 219 15.48 -18.04 14.81
CA ARG A 219 16.47 -16.97 14.73
C ARG A 219 15.94 -15.63 15.21
N GLY A 220 14.66 -15.38 15.03
CA GLY A 220 14.04 -14.13 15.45
C GLY A 220 12.59 -14.01 15.00
N HIS A 221 11.99 -12.91 15.39
CA HIS A 221 10.58 -12.61 15.11
C HIS A 221 10.44 -11.20 14.54
N HIS A 222 9.46 -11.02 13.67
CA HIS A 222 9.05 -9.71 13.18
C HIS A 222 7.55 -9.56 13.28
N ARG A 223 7.10 -8.44 13.88
CA ARG A 223 5.69 -8.07 13.97
C ARG A 223 5.46 -6.78 13.21
N GLN A 224 4.46 -6.76 12.35
CA GLN A 224 4.07 -5.59 11.57
C GLN A 224 2.55 -5.42 11.58
N VAL A 225 2.08 -4.21 11.90
CA VAL A 225 0.67 -3.86 11.79
C VAL A 225 0.42 -3.30 10.39
N LEU A 226 -0.52 -3.92 9.70
CA LEU A 226 -1.03 -3.49 8.40
C LEU A 226 -2.40 -2.84 8.58
N SER A 227 -2.94 -2.20 7.53
CA SER A 227 -4.23 -1.50 7.62
C SER A 227 -5.38 -2.34 8.17
N HIS A 228 -5.41 -3.65 7.90
CA HIS A 228 -6.51 -4.55 8.25
C HIS A 228 -6.07 -5.83 8.95
N ARG A 229 -4.78 -6.02 9.19
CA ARG A 229 -4.20 -7.27 9.70
C ARG A 229 -2.96 -6.98 10.54
N ARG A 230 -2.63 -7.92 11.41
CA ARG A 230 -1.35 -8.00 12.12
C ARG A 230 -0.56 -9.16 11.52
N LEU A 231 0.66 -8.90 11.10
CA LEU A 231 1.56 -9.92 10.58
C LEU A 231 2.57 -10.26 11.66
N GLU A 232 2.71 -11.55 11.96
CA GLU A 232 3.67 -12.10 12.91
C GLU A 232 4.49 -13.17 12.20
N LEU A 233 5.74 -12.88 11.93
CA LEU A 233 6.66 -13.78 11.24
C LEU A 233 7.73 -14.26 12.17
N THR A 234 8.00 -15.57 12.12
CA THR A 234 9.14 -16.21 12.79
C THR A 234 10.18 -16.61 11.73
N LEU A 235 11.40 -16.09 11.81
CA LEU A 235 12.51 -16.61 11.02
C LEU A 235 13.08 -17.84 11.68
N ALA A 236 13.23 -18.93 10.94
CA ALA A 236 13.91 -20.12 11.40
C ALA A 236 14.92 -20.64 10.36
N SER A 237 16.11 -21.01 10.81
CA SER A 237 17.09 -21.72 9.98
C SER A 237 16.68 -23.18 9.85
N ALA A 238 16.78 -23.74 8.66
CA ALA A 238 16.38 -25.11 8.42
C ALA A 238 17.31 -25.84 7.43
N THR A 239 17.56 -27.11 7.71
CA THR A 239 18.11 -28.05 6.73
C THR A 239 16.95 -28.76 6.04
N ALA A 240 16.99 -28.80 4.71
CA ALA A 240 15.95 -29.45 3.94
C ALA A 240 16.54 -30.29 2.81
N THR A 241 15.81 -31.33 2.37
CA THR A 241 16.19 -32.23 1.29
C THR A 241 15.17 -32.15 0.14
N GLY A 242 15.54 -32.71 -1.00
CA GLY A 242 14.73 -32.67 -2.21
C GLY A 242 15.20 -31.60 -3.19
N ARG A 243 14.50 -31.54 -4.33
CA ARG A 243 14.70 -30.51 -5.37
C ARG A 243 13.66 -29.41 -5.18
N ALA A 244 14.10 -28.17 -5.06
CA ALA A 244 13.19 -27.03 -5.00
C ALA A 244 12.35 -26.99 -6.28
N ARG A 245 11.04 -26.95 -6.12
CA ARG A 245 10.04 -26.83 -7.20
C ARG A 245 8.84 -26.05 -6.70
N ILE A 246 8.19 -25.35 -7.60
CA ILE A 246 6.94 -24.67 -7.28
C ILE A 246 5.89 -25.72 -6.89
N ALA A 247 5.41 -25.63 -5.65
CA ALA A 247 4.21 -26.32 -5.22
C ALA A 247 3.01 -25.38 -5.40
N ALA A 248 1.81 -25.95 -5.51
CA ALA A 248 0.60 -25.16 -5.78
C ALA A 248 0.36 -24.08 -4.71
N GLY A 249 -0.06 -22.90 -5.12
CA GLY A 249 -0.81 -21.95 -4.31
C GLY A 249 -0.09 -20.72 -3.78
N ARG A 250 1.24 -20.64 -3.69
CA ARG A 250 1.90 -19.48 -3.08
C ARG A 250 2.87 -18.75 -4.01
N TYR A 251 3.68 -19.46 -4.76
CA TYR A 251 4.77 -18.93 -5.57
C TYR A 251 4.57 -19.16 -7.05
N ASP A 252 5.04 -18.23 -7.89
CA ASP A 252 5.13 -18.36 -9.34
C ASP A 252 6.56 -18.54 -9.85
N ALA A 253 7.56 -18.29 -8.99
CA ALA A 253 8.97 -18.53 -9.28
C ALA A 253 9.75 -18.86 -8.01
N LEU A 254 10.79 -19.70 -8.16
CA LEU A 254 11.78 -19.98 -7.11
C LEU A 254 13.17 -19.66 -7.63
N LYS A 255 14.04 -19.19 -6.74
CA LYS A 255 15.42 -18.86 -7.06
C LYS A 255 16.36 -19.14 -5.88
N TRP A 256 17.51 -19.72 -6.18
CA TRP A 256 18.65 -19.76 -5.27
C TRP A 256 19.48 -18.50 -5.48
N VAL A 257 19.60 -17.66 -4.47
CA VAL A 257 20.28 -16.36 -4.51
C VAL A 257 21.47 -16.41 -3.57
N ASP A 258 22.58 -15.85 -4.01
CA ASP A 258 23.74 -15.67 -3.13
C ASP A 258 23.32 -14.93 -1.86
N VAL A 259 23.76 -15.43 -0.70
CA VAL A 259 23.37 -14.85 0.60
C VAL A 259 23.77 -13.39 0.75
N THR A 260 24.83 -12.96 0.02
CA THR A 260 25.29 -11.57 0.00
C THR A 260 24.46 -10.67 -0.90
N ARG A 261 23.63 -11.25 -1.77
CA ARG A 261 22.83 -10.53 -2.77
C ARG A 261 21.33 -10.57 -2.50
N ILE A 262 20.88 -11.20 -1.42
CA ILE A 262 19.45 -11.30 -1.12
C ILE A 262 18.80 -9.93 -0.98
N ASP A 263 19.51 -8.95 -0.40
CA ASP A 263 19.04 -7.59 -0.16
C ASP A 263 18.84 -6.80 -1.47
N THR A 264 19.34 -7.29 -2.62
CA THR A 264 19.14 -6.66 -3.94
C THR A 264 17.82 -7.06 -4.60
N LEU A 265 17.10 -8.00 -4.04
CA LEU A 265 15.81 -8.41 -4.57
C LEU A 265 14.71 -7.43 -4.17
N ALA A 266 13.64 -7.40 -4.97
CA ALA A 266 12.39 -6.72 -4.61
C ALA A 266 11.70 -7.48 -3.47
N LEU A 267 12.14 -7.26 -2.23
CA LEU A 267 11.60 -7.89 -1.03
C LEU A 267 10.40 -7.12 -0.48
N SER A 268 9.50 -7.83 0.23
CA SER A 268 8.53 -7.15 1.09
C SER A 268 9.22 -6.50 2.28
N SER A 269 8.63 -5.43 2.84
CA SER A 269 9.15 -4.79 4.05
C SER A 269 9.28 -5.77 5.23
N ALA A 270 8.34 -6.71 5.34
CA ALA A 270 8.36 -7.73 6.37
C ALA A 270 9.52 -8.73 6.17
N THR A 271 9.77 -9.17 4.93
CA THR A 271 10.91 -10.04 4.62
C THR A 271 12.23 -9.31 4.86
N ALA A 272 12.34 -8.07 4.40
CA ALA A 272 13.54 -7.25 4.62
C ALA A 272 13.85 -7.09 6.12
N ALA A 273 12.83 -6.83 6.94
CA ALA A 273 12.99 -6.74 8.39
C ALA A 273 13.43 -8.08 9.04
N LEU A 274 12.89 -9.22 8.56
CA LEU A 274 13.32 -10.53 9.03
C LEU A 274 14.79 -10.83 8.74
N LEU A 275 15.35 -10.30 7.64
CA LEU A 275 16.74 -10.51 7.29
C LEU A 275 17.72 -9.91 8.30
N ALA A 276 17.30 -9.01 9.19
CA ALA A 276 18.11 -8.55 10.32
C ALA A 276 18.45 -9.71 11.30
N HIS A 277 17.65 -10.76 11.31
CA HIS A 277 17.84 -11.96 12.15
C HIS A 277 18.46 -13.13 11.39
N ARG A 278 18.92 -12.92 10.15
CA ARG A 278 19.56 -13.99 9.35
C ARG A 278 20.80 -14.55 10.04
N PRO A 279 21.14 -15.83 9.80
CA PRO A 279 22.38 -16.39 10.30
C PRO A 279 23.59 -15.54 9.89
N SER A 280 24.56 -15.39 10.80
CA SER A 280 25.82 -14.73 10.47
C SER A 280 26.45 -15.44 9.27
N LEU A 281 26.85 -14.66 8.26
CA LEU A 281 27.59 -15.19 7.11
C LEU A 281 28.91 -15.77 7.69
N GLY A 282 28.95 -17.09 7.87
CA GLY A 282 30.16 -17.77 8.32
C GLY A 282 31.30 -17.37 7.38
N LYS A 283 32.45 -16.96 7.93
CA LYS A 283 33.69 -16.80 7.15
C LYS A 283 33.83 -18.05 6.28
N ALA A 284 33.84 -17.85 4.95
CA ALA A 284 34.07 -18.94 4.02
C ALA A 284 35.30 -19.74 4.52
N ARG A 285 35.11 -21.02 4.88
CA ARG A 285 36.22 -21.91 5.09
C ARG A 285 37.00 -21.91 3.79
N ALA A 286 38.21 -21.37 3.81
CA ALA A 286 39.14 -21.50 2.71
C ALA A 286 39.27 -22.99 2.33
N PRO A 287 39.30 -23.36 1.06
CA PRO A 287 39.48 -24.72 0.63
C PRO A 287 40.88 -25.17 1.12
N ARG A 288 40.90 -26.31 1.83
CA ARG A 288 42.12 -27.04 2.09
C ARG A 288 42.59 -27.76 0.84
#